data_7b5c38ba45a089928d948aa7029020db
#
_entry.id   7b5c38ba45a089928d948aa7029020db
#
_cell.length_a   1.000
_cell.length_b   1.000
_cell.length_c   1.000
_cell.angle_alpha   90.00
_cell.angle_beta   90.00
_cell.angle_gamma   90.00
#
_symmetry.space_group_name_H-M   'P 1'
#
loop_
_entity.id
_entity.type
_entity.pdbx_description
1 polymer ?
#
loop_
_entity_poly.entity_id
_entity_poly.type
_entity_poly.pdbx_seq_one_letter_code
_entity_poly.pdbx_strand_id
1 'polypeptide(L)'
;FQAEDGIRDTSVTGVQTCALPIWLLPRANRGIFAVNELADLAPKVQVALFNILQEGDVQIKGYPIRLELDVMLVFSANPEDYTARGKIVTPLKDRIGSEIRTHYPTDVRLGMDITAQEAVRSGDVTVPEFIAELVEEIAFQAREDGRVDKLSGVSQRLPISLMEVAAANAERRSLVQGDDAVVRVSDVYAGLPAITGKMELEYEGELKGADNVARDVIRKAAGAVYARRYGSANTRELEKWFENGNVFRFPQGGDSAAALKATSEVPGLGELAAEVAASSEDAVRVSAAEFILEGLYGRKKLSRAEELYAAPEPETRQQRGGRWN
;
A
#
# COMPACT_ATOMS: atom_id res chain seq x y z
N PHE A 1 8.53 16.17 18.92
CA PHE A 1 9.08 16.10 20.29
C PHE A 1 8.53 14.82 20.91
N GLN A 2 9.32 13.75 20.85
CA GLN A 2 9.07 12.51 21.59
C GLN A 2 9.41 12.81 23.04
N ALA A 3 8.42 12.77 23.92
CA ALA A 3 8.64 12.75 25.34
C ALA A 3 8.75 11.27 25.77
N GLU A 4 9.89 10.67 25.54
CA GLU A 4 10.37 9.54 26.34
C GLU A 4 11.02 10.14 27.57
N ASP A 5 10.30 10.00 28.72
CA ASP A 5 10.89 9.68 30.00
C ASP A 5 9.81 9.56 31.06
N GLY A 6 9.59 8.37 31.49
CA GLY A 6 9.45 7.84 32.82
C GLY A 6 8.62 8.61 33.84
N ILE A 7 7.28 8.44 33.86
CA ILE A 7 6.54 8.38 35.10
C ILE A 7 5.69 7.12 35.06
N ARG A 8 6.28 5.99 35.46
CA ARG A 8 5.53 4.84 35.92
C ARG A 8 5.14 5.10 37.35
N ASP A 9 3.98 5.70 37.55
CA ASP A 9 3.29 5.63 38.84
C ASP A 9 1.88 5.03 38.59
N THR A 10 1.75 3.78 39.00
CA THR A 10 0.55 2.94 38.77
C THR A 10 -0.50 3.15 39.87
N SER A 11 -0.47 4.23 40.63
CA SER A 11 -1.37 4.48 41.75
C SER A 11 -2.17 5.77 41.66
N VAL A 12 -2.48 6.27 40.46
CA VAL A 12 -3.26 7.50 40.34
C VAL A 12 -4.62 7.26 39.72
N THR A 13 -5.59 7.31 40.63
CA THR A 13 -7.04 7.40 40.37
C THR A 13 -7.38 8.31 39.17
N GLY A 14 -8.44 7.97 38.44
CA GLY A 14 -8.97 8.55 37.19
C GLY A 14 -9.05 10.09 37.01
N VAL A 15 -8.40 10.86 37.85
CA VAL A 15 -8.26 12.33 37.77
C VAL A 15 -7.01 12.72 36.96
N GLN A 16 -6.00 11.87 36.89
CA GLN A 16 -4.74 12.21 36.22
C GLN A 16 -4.79 12.06 34.68
N THR A 17 -5.56 11.12 34.16
CA THR A 17 -5.73 10.96 32.71
C THR A 17 -6.44 12.15 32.04
N CYS A 18 -7.24 12.91 32.76
CA CYS A 18 -7.89 14.12 32.26
C CYS A 18 -7.01 15.38 32.36
N ALA A 19 -5.99 15.35 33.19
CA ALA A 19 -5.14 16.51 33.44
C ALA A 19 -4.03 16.69 32.38
N LEU A 20 -3.48 15.57 31.84
CA LEU A 20 -2.32 15.61 30.94
C LEU A 20 -2.50 16.49 29.70
N PRO A 21 -3.60 16.41 28.90
CA PRO A 21 -3.77 17.27 27.75
C PRO A 21 -3.91 18.75 28.13
N ILE A 22 -4.56 19.04 29.26
CA ILE A 22 -4.81 20.41 29.71
C ILE A 22 -3.52 21.10 30.18
N TRP A 23 -2.58 20.36 30.77
CA TRP A 23 -1.30 20.90 31.19
C TRP A 23 -0.33 21.13 30.04
N LEU A 24 -0.49 20.41 28.94
CA LEU A 24 0.33 20.58 27.74
C LEU A 24 -0.08 21.79 26.89
N LEU A 25 -1.37 22.15 26.89
CA LEU A 25 -1.89 23.25 26.10
C LEU A 25 -1.26 24.62 26.38
N PRO A 26 -1.06 25.03 27.68
CA PRO A 26 -0.36 26.30 27.96
C PRO A 26 1.07 26.37 27.43
N ARG A 27 1.71 25.21 27.26
CA ARG A 27 3.08 25.12 26.69
C ARG A 27 3.08 25.37 25.19
N ALA A 28 1.96 25.15 24.52
CA ALA A 28 1.78 25.40 23.08
C ALA A 28 1.26 26.83 22.80
N ASN A 29 1.18 27.70 23.81
CA ASN A 29 0.67 29.06 23.64
C ASN A 29 1.42 29.79 22.53
N ARG A 30 0.71 30.48 21.65
CA ARG A 30 1.19 31.11 20.40
C ARG A 30 1.76 30.13 19.37
N GLY A 31 1.30 28.88 19.41
CA GLY A 31 1.72 27.83 18.51
C GLY A 31 0.57 26.93 18.07
N ILE A 32 0.92 25.75 17.58
CA ILE A 32 -0.01 24.72 17.11
C ILE A 32 0.02 23.55 18.08
N PHE A 33 -1.15 23.11 18.50
CA PHE A 33 -1.31 21.92 19.31
C PHE A 33 -2.13 20.87 18.53
N ALA A 34 -1.48 19.77 18.16
CA ALA A 34 -2.11 18.68 17.43
C ALA A 34 -2.56 17.55 18.40
N VAL A 35 -3.80 17.12 18.24
CA VAL A 35 -4.40 16.00 18.96
C VAL A 35 -4.73 14.91 17.92
N ASN A 36 -3.98 13.82 17.96
CA ASN A 36 -4.26 12.66 17.13
C ASN A 36 -5.38 11.81 17.72
N GLU A 37 -6.17 11.18 16.85
CA GLU A 37 -7.24 10.24 17.20
C GLU A 37 -8.21 10.84 18.24
N LEU A 38 -8.81 11.99 17.90
CA LEU A 38 -9.72 12.72 18.79
C LEU A 38 -10.87 11.83 19.33
N ALA A 39 -11.34 10.88 18.53
CA ALA A 39 -12.39 9.95 18.91
C ALA A 39 -11.99 8.99 20.04
N ASP A 40 -10.71 8.67 20.17
CA ASP A 40 -10.18 7.77 21.21
C ASP A 40 -10.03 8.45 22.57
N LEU A 41 -10.10 9.77 22.61
CA LEU A 41 -10.08 10.48 23.88
C LEU A 41 -11.35 10.21 24.70
N ALA A 42 -11.15 9.87 25.96
CA ALA A 42 -12.27 9.71 26.88
C ALA A 42 -13.20 10.94 26.83
N PRO A 43 -14.54 10.76 26.89
CA PRO A 43 -15.49 11.86 26.81
C PRO A 43 -15.22 13.01 27.78
N LYS A 44 -14.72 12.71 28.97
CA LYS A 44 -14.32 13.72 29.98
C LYS A 44 -13.18 14.61 29.51
N VAL A 45 -12.24 14.06 28.72
CA VAL A 45 -11.12 14.84 28.14
C VAL A 45 -11.63 15.71 27.01
N GLN A 46 -12.49 15.17 26.15
CA GLN A 46 -13.15 15.94 25.09
C GLN A 46 -13.95 17.11 25.65
N VAL A 47 -14.69 16.92 26.75
CA VAL A 47 -15.44 18.00 27.44
C VAL A 47 -14.48 19.07 27.98
N ALA A 48 -13.32 18.69 28.47
CA ALA A 48 -12.34 19.65 28.99
C ALA A 48 -11.79 20.60 27.90
N LEU A 49 -11.83 20.18 26.62
CA LEU A 49 -11.44 21.02 25.49
C LEU A 49 -12.48 22.11 25.14
N PHE A 50 -13.73 21.99 25.64
CA PHE A 50 -14.78 22.94 25.29
C PHE A 50 -14.45 24.36 25.69
N ASN A 51 -13.99 24.57 26.93
CA ASN A 51 -13.65 25.89 27.42
C ASN A 51 -12.52 26.52 26.59
N ILE A 52 -11.55 25.73 26.22
CA ILE A 52 -10.41 26.17 25.43
C ILE A 52 -10.86 26.60 24.03
N LEU A 53 -11.75 25.80 23.39
CA LEU A 53 -12.26 26.12 22.06
C LEU A 53 -13.24 27.30 22.06
N GLN A 54 -13.99 27.50 23.15
CA GLN A 54 -15.01 28.51 23.23
C GLN A 54 -14.55 29.82 23.87
N GLU A 55 -13.83 29.71 24.99
CA GLU A 55 -13.41 30.87 25.79
C GLU A 55 -11.96 31.27 25.54
N GLY A 56 -11.17 30.42 24.86
CA GLY A 56 -9.73 30.66 24.65
C GLY A 56 -8.94 30.65 25.95
N ASP A 57 -9.44 30.01 27.00
CA ASP A 57 -8.75 29.99 28.28
C ASP A 57 -8.67 28.58 28.90
N VAL A 58 -7.71 28.41 29.80
CA VAL A 58 -7.62 27.23 30.70
C VAL A 58 -7.78 27.70 32.14
N GLN A 59 -8.77 27.09 32.79
CA GLN A 59 -8.99 27.27 34.19
C GLN A 59 -8.28 26.17 35.01
N ILE A 60 -7.37 26.56 35.88
CA ILE A 60 -6.64 25.61 36.72
C ILE A 60 -7.55 25.25 37.92
N LYS A 61 -8.00 24.00 37.97
CA LYS A 61 -8.90 23.50 39.02
C LYS A 61 -8.28 23.70 40.40
N GLY A 62 -9.01 24.43 41.26
CA GLY A 62 -8.55 24.77 42.63
C GLY A 62 -7.82 26.10 42.79
N TYR A 63 -7.56 26.81 41.68
CA TYR A 63 -7.00 28.16 41.70
C TYR A 63 -7.86 29.13 40.89
N PRO A 64 -8.07 30.37 41.33
CA PRO A 64 -8.85 31.38 40.62
C PRO A 64 -8.03 32.00 39.48
N ILE A 65 -7.25 31.18 38.78
CA ILE A 65 -6.38 31.64 37.71
C ILE A 65 -6.96 31.16 36.39
N ARG A 66 -7.21 32.09 35.45
CA ARG A 66 -7.48 31.83 34.05
C ARG A 66 -6.26 32.20 33.25
N LEU A 67 -5.81 31.28 32.39
CA LEU A 67 -4.73 31.52 31.44
C LEU A 67 -5.34 31.66 30.06
N GLU A 68 -5.23 32.87 29.51
CA GLU A 68 -5.60 33.10 28.10
C GLU A 68 -4.63 32.36 27.19
N LEU A 69 -5.18 31.66 26.22
CA LEU A 69 -4.42 30.86 25.26
C LEU A 69 -4.67 31.34 23.84
N ASP A 70 -3.60 31.63 23.17
CA ASP A 70 -3.55 31.86 21.72
C ASP A 70 -2.94 30.61 21.07
N VAL A 71 -3.77 29.59 20.78
CA VAL A 71 -3.32 28.29 20.30
C VAL A 71 -4.20 27.83 19.13
N MET A 72 -3.58 27.48 18.03
CA MET A 72 -4.26 26.77 16.95
C MET A 72 -4.39 25.29 17.32
N LEU A 73 -5.62 24.78 17.43
CA LEU A 73 -5.90 23.39 17.69
C LEU A 73 -6.14 22.65 16.36
N VAL A 74 -5.41 21.56 16.14
CA VAL A 74 -5.59 20.66 15.00
C VAL A 74 -5.90 19.27 15.51
N PHE A 75 -6.95 18.67 14.98
CA PHE A 75 -7.41 17.34 15.38
C PHE A 75 -7.32 16.40 14.19
N SER A 76 -6.87 15.16 14.41
CA SER A 76 -7.09 14.08 13.47
C SER A 76 -8.14 13.10 14.01
N ALA A 77 -8.89 12.51 13.10
CA ALA A 77 -9.86 11.46 13.44
C ALA A 77 -10.13 10.61 12.20
N ASN A 78 -10.34 9.30 12.42
CA ASN A 78 -10.83 8.41 11.39
C ASN A 78 -12.35 8.30 11.50
N PRO A 79 -13.14 8.60 10.45
CA PRO A 79 -14.60 8.50 10.48
C PRO A 79 -15.11 7.10 10.86
N GLU A 80 -14.36 6.06 10.53
CA GLU A 80 -14.74 4.66 10.77
C GLU A 80 -14.61 4.27 12.24
N ASP A 81 -13.66 4.86 12.96
CA ASP A 81 -13.48 4.61 14.39
C ASP A 81 -14.62 5.16 15.27
N TYR A 82 -15.51 6.02 14.71
CA TYR A 82 -16.65 6.56 15.45
C TYR A 82 -17.66 5.51 15.93
N THR A 83 -17.64 4.32 15.37
CA THR A 83 -18.58 3.25 15.73
C THR A 83 -18.00 2.20 16.66
N ALA A 84 -16.69 1.97 16.61
CA ALA A 84 -16.03 0.87 17.29
C ALA A 84 -15.25 1.26 18.56
N ARG A 85 -14.52 2.39 18.54
CA ARG A 85 -13.60 2.77 19.62
C ARG A 85 -13.99 3.98 20.43
N GLY A 86 -14.70 4.90 19.85
CA GLY A 86 -15.11 6.13 20.53
C GLY A 86 -15.92 7.03 19.62
N LYS A 87 -16.57 8.01 20.21
CA LYS A 87 -17.38 8.98 19.48
C LYS A 87 -16.96 10.40 19.86
N ILE A 88 -16.72 11.24 18.87
CA ILE A 88 -16.57 12.67 19.16
C ILE A 88 -17.91 13.16 19.70
N VAL A 89 -17.88 13.73 20.91
CA VAL A 89 -19.09 14.26 21.52
C VAL A 89 -19.63 15.45 20.69
N THR A 90 -20.93 15.42 20.42
CA THR A 90 -21.60 16.42 19.55
C THR A 90 -21.23 17.87 19.86
N PRO A 91 -21.19 18.28 21.15
CA PRO A 91 -20.80 19.65 21.48
C PRO A 91 -19.36 20.02 21.12
N LEU A 92 -18.43 19.05 21.05
CA LEU A 92 -17.06 19.30 20.59
C LEU A 92 -17.04 19.49 19.07
N LYS A 93 -17.75 18.63 18.35
CA LYS A 93 -17.85 18.72 16.90
C LYS A 93 -18.42 20.06 16.44
N ASP A 94 -19.40 20.60 17.16
CA ASP A 94 -20.03 21.89 16.88
C ASP A 94 -19.07 23.10 17.06
N ARG A 95 -18.01 22.93 17.87
CA ARG A 95 -17.00 23.98 18.15
C ARG A 95 -15.76 23.91 17.26
N ILE A 96 -15.62 22.85 16.45
CA ILE A 96 -14.55 22.77 15.47
C ILE A 96 -14.90 23.64 14.28
N GLY A 97 -14.07 24.64 14.00
CA GLY A 97 -14.35 25.68 13.01
C GLY A 97 -14.31 25.18 11.56
N SER A 98 -13.56 24.13 11.27
CA SER A 98 -13.48 23.56 9.92
C SER A 98 -13.09 22.09 9.93
N GLU A 99 -13.59 21.35 8.95
CA GLU A 99 -13.26 19.94 8.73
C GLU A 99 -12.61 19.78 7.35
N ILE A 100 -11.42 19.17 7.32
CA ILE A 100 -10.72 18.83 6.09
C ILE A 100 -10.80 17.31 5.93
N ARG A 101 -11.42 16.87 4.84
CA ARG A 101 -11.48 15.45 4.50
C ARG A 101 -10.34 15.08 3.57
N THR A 102 -9.54 14.13 4.01
CA THR A 102 -8.54 13.51 3.16
C THR A 102 -9.19 12.46 2.25
N HIS A 103 -8.58 12.20 1.12
CA HIS A 103 -9.03 11.20 0.17
C HIS A 103 -7.82 10.41 -0.37
N TYR A 104 -8.06 9.28 -1.02
CA TYR A 104 -7.04 8.55 -1.74
C TYR A 104 -6.49 9.36 -2.90
N PRO A 105 -5.25 9.07 -3.37
CA PRO A 105 -4.74 9.65 -4.61
C PRO A 105 -5.76 9.46 -5.75
N THR A 106 -5.96 10.51 -6.55
CA THR A 106 -6.94 10.51 -7.66
C THR A 106 -6.49 9.70 -8.85
N ASP A 107 -5.19 9.52 -8.98
CA ASP A 107 -4.56 8.78 -10.07
C ASP A 107 -3.29 8.07 -9.59
N VAL A 108 -2.84 7.09 -10.37
CA VAL A 108 -1.69 6.26 -10.04
C VAL A 108 -0.41 7.09 -9.96
N ARG A 109 -0.26 8.13 -10.79
CA ARG A 109 0.95 8.96 -10.79
C ARG A 109 1.12 9.72 -9.48
N LEU A 110 0.06 10.33 -8.99
CA LEU A 110 0.06 11.01 -7.70
C LEU A 110 0.37 10.04 -6.55
N GLY A 111 -0.17 8.81 -6.62
CA GLY A 111 0.14 7.75 -5.66
C GLY A 111 1.62 7.37 -5.69
N MET A 112 2.21 7.22 -6.89
CA MET A 112 3.64 6.95 -7.05
C MET A 112 4.51 8.07 -6.45
N ASP A 113 4.13 9.34 -6.64
CA ASP A 113 4.87 10.47 -6.09
C ASP A 113 4.85 10.45 -4.54
N ILE A 114 3.70 10.12 -3.93
CA ILE A 114 3.57 9.94 -2.48
C ILE A 114 4.45 8.76 -2.01
N THR A 115 4.35 7.62 -2.67
CA THR A 115 5.15 6.44 -2.32
C THR A 115 6.64 6.70 -2.47
N ALA A 116 7.07 7.43 -3.49
CA ALA A 116 8.47 7.80 -3.70
C ALA A 116 8.99 8.75 -2.60
N GLN A 117 8.13 9.64 -2.09
CA GLN A 117 8.46 10.56 -1.01
C GLN A 117 8.57 9.87 0.35
N GLU A 118 7.64 8.95 0.65
CA GLU A 118 7.46 8.39 2.00
C GLU A 118 8.20 7.06 2.21
N ALA A 119 8.42 6.27 1.14
CA ALA A 119 9.07 4.97 1.28
C ALA A 119 10.56 5.11 1.62
N VAL A 120 10.95 4.51 2.73
CA VAL A 120 12.36 4.45 3.17
C VAL A 120 13.04 3.27 2.49
N ARG A 121 13.97 3.58 1.60
CA ARG A 121 14.77 2.58 0.89
C ARG A 121 16.21 2.68 1.36
N SER A 122 16.80 1.54 1.72
CA SER A 122 18.22 1.45 2.02
C SER A 122 19.00 1.17 0.73
N GLY A 123 20.23 1.69 0.65
CA GLY A 123 21.17 1.36 -0.41
C GLY A 123 20.83 1.90 -1.82
N ASP A 124 21.58 1.42 -2.78
CA ASP A 124 21.47 1.80 -4.19
C ASP A 124 20.54 0.82 -4.94
N VAL A 125 19.27 0.73 -4.48
CA VAL A 125 18.29 -0.11 -5.12
C VAL A 125 17.60 0.64 -6.26
N THR A 126 17.71 0.13 -7.46
CA THR A 126 17.01 0.65 -8.64
C THR A 126 15.57 0.12 -8.69
N VAL A 127 14.61 1.02 -8.75
CA VAL A 127 13.20 0.70 -8.96
C VAL A 127 12.79 1.17 -10.36
N PRO A 128 12.60 0.25 -11.32
CA PRO A 128 12.10 0.62 -12.64
C PRO A 128 10.72 1.28 -12.55
N GLU A 129 10.44 2.25 -13.42
CA GLU A 129 9.18 3.01 -13.39
C GLU A 129 7.94 2.11 -13.53
N PHE A 130 8.01 1.07 -14.36
CA PHE A 130 6.92 0.11 -14.50
C PHE A 130 6.67 -0.73 -13.24
N ILE A 131 7.71 -0.95 -12.41
CA ILE A 131 7.55 -1.60 -11.09
C ILE A 131 6.95 -0.62 -10.08
N ALA A 132 7.38 0.64 -10.07
CA ALA A 132 6.79 1.65 -9.20
C ALA A 132 5.29 1.83 -9.51
N GLU A 133 4.94 1.84 -10.79
CA GLU A 133 3.55 1.89 -11.22
C GLU A 133 2.77 0.63 -10.85
N LEU A 134 3.38 -0.57 -10.97
CA LEU A 134 2.77 -1.83 -10.54
C LEU A 134 2.44 -1.82 -9.05
N VAL A 135 3.38 -1.39 -8.22
CA VAL A 135 3.19 -1.32 -6.75
C VAL A 135 2.02 -0.40 -6.39
N GLU A 136 1.92 0.75 -7.05
CA GLU A 136 0.81 1.67 -6.81
C GLU A 136 -0.51 1.14 -7.37
N GLU A 137 -0.51 0.57 -8.57
CA GLU A 137 -1.69 -0.03 -9.19
C GLU A 137 -2.29 -1.15 -8.32
N ILE A 138 -1.47 -1.89 -7.56
CA ILE A 138 -1.95 -2.90 -6.61
C ILE A 138 -2.91 -2.28 -5.59
N ALA A 139 -2.60 -1.10 -5.05
CA ALA A 139 -3.49 -0.41 -4.12
C ALA A 139 -4.80 0.03 -4.78
N PHE A 140 -4.73 0.52 -6.03
CA PHE A 140 -5.92 0.89 -6.81
C PHE A 140 -6.80 -0.33 -7.08
N GLN A 141 -6.23 -1.44 -7.54
CA GLN A 141 -6.95 -2.69 -7.79
C GLN A 141 -7.55 -3.28 -6.51
N ALA A 142 -6.84 -3.19 -5.37
CA ALA A 142 -7.37 -3.64 -4.09
C ALA A 142 -8.57 -2.80 -3.63
N ARG A 143 -8.53 -1.46 -3.82
CA ARG A 143 -9.65 -0.56 -3.52
C ARG A 143 -10.89 -0.85 -4.36
N GLU A 144 -10.72 -1.35 -5.58
CA GLU A 144 -11.82 -1.69 -6.49
C GLU A 144 -12.32 -3.13 -6.32
N ASP A 145 -11.52 -4.03 -5.75
CA ASP A 145 -11.89 -5.45 -5.62
C ASP A 145 -13.04 -5.63 -4.62
N GLY A 146 -14.12 -6.30 -5.07
CA GLY A 146 -15.31 -6.53 -4.24
C GLY A 146 -15.10 -7.51 -3.07
N ARG A 147 -13.95 -8.19 -3.02
CA ARG A 147 -13.56 -9.09 -1.94
C ARG A 147 -12.82 -8.38 -0.81
N VAL A 148 -12.48 -7.12 -1.01
CA VAL A 148 -11.82 -6.26 -0.01
C VAL A 148 -12.89 -5.38 0.65
N ASP A 149 -12.82 -5.31 1.97
CA ASP A 149 -13.76 -4.49 2.74
C ASP A 149 -13.61 -3.01 2.37
N LYS A 150 -14.72 -2.43 1.92
CA LYS A 150 -14.80 -1.03 1.50
C LYS A 150 -14.81 -0.08 2.70
N LEU A 151 -15.26 -0.53 3.86
CA LEU A 151 -15.34 0.28 5.08
C LEU A 151 -13.96 0.48 5.70
N SER A 152 -13.18 -0.58 5.82
CA SER A 152 -11.79 -0.50 6.30
C SER A 152 -10.88 0.17 5.27
N GLY A 153 -11.20 0.00 3.98
CA GLY A 153 -10.46 0.60 2.88
C GLY A 153 -9.03 0.08 2.73
N VAL A 154 -8.29 0.65 1.78
CA VAL A 154 -6.87 0.33 1.57
C VAL A 154 -6.05 1.61 1.57
N SER A 155 -5.33 1.84 2.66
CA SER A 155 -4.56 3.08 2.85
C SER A 155 -3.32 3.15 1.95
N GLN A 156 -2.79 4.36 1.76
CA GLN A 156 -1.53 4.59 1.04
C GLN A 156 -0.31 3.95 1.74
N ARG A 157 -0.47 3.48 2.97
CA ARG A 157 0.56 2.69 3.67
C ARG A 157 0.82 1.34 3.00
N LEU A 158 -0.15 0.79 2.22
CA LEU A 158 0.05 -0.47 1.52
C LEU A 158 1.16 -0.35 0.45
N PRO A 159 1.06 0.54 -0.57
CA PRO A 159 2.10 0.66 -1.58
C PRO A 159 3.45 1.12 -1.01
N ILE A 160 3.45 1.99 0.02
CA ILE A 160 4.68 2.41 0.72
C ILE A 160 5.39 1.19 1.31
N SER A 161 4.70 0.40 2.15
CA SER A 161 5.32 -0.78 2.77
C SER A 161 5.67 -1.87 1.77
N LEU A 162 4.86 -2.04 0.72
CA LEU A 162 5.15 -3.00 -0.35
C LEU A 162 6.42 -2.61 -1.09
N MET A 163 6.60 -1.32 -1.39
CA MET A 163 7.82 -0.80 -2.03
C MET A 163 9.05 -1.03 -1.16
N GLU A 164 8.95 -0.76 0.15
CA GLU A 164 10.05 -0.98 1.10
C GLU A 164 10.46 -2.46 1.15
N VAL A 165 9.47 -3.36 1.25
CA VAL A 165 9.73 -4.81 1.30
C VAL A 165 10.29 -5.32 -0.03
N ALA A 166 9.75 -4.87 -1.17
CA ALA A 166 10.23 -5.27 -2.48
C ALA A 166 11.68 -4.78 -2.73
N ALA A 167 12.00 -3.54 -2.34
CA ALA A 167 13.35 -3.00 -2.41
C ALA A 167 14.33 -3.78 -1.51
N ALA A 168 13.96 -4.05 -0.27
CA ALA A 168 14.77 -4.84 0.66
C ALA A 168 15.01 -6.28 0.15
N ASN A 169 14.00 -6.89 -0.51
CA ASN A 169 14.17 -8.21 -1.11
C ASN A 169 15.11 -8.18 -2.31
N ALA A 170 15.03 -7.16 -3.16
CA ALA A 170 15.96 -6.95 -4.28
C ALA A 170 17.40 -6.76 -3.78
N GLU A 171 17.61 -5.94 -2.74
CA GLU A 171 18.90 -5.74 -2.09
C GLU A 171 19.46 -7.06 -1.54
N ARG A 172 18.63 -7.81 -0.78
CA ARG A 172 19.03 -9.13 -0.25
C ARG A 172 19.43 -10.09 -1.37
N ARG A 173 18.70 -10.11 -2.49
CA ARG A 173 19.01 -10.94 -3.66
C ARG A 173 20.33 -10.51 -4.29
N SER A 174 20.56 -9.22 -4.46
CA SER A 174 21.79 -8.64 -4.97
C SER A 174 23.02 -9.07 -4.13
N LEU A 175 22.93 -8.95 -2.82
CA LEU A 175 24.00 -9.36 -1.90
C LEU A 175 24.33 -10.86 -1.99
N VAL A 176 23.33 -11.70 -2.24
CA VAL A 176 23.53 -13.17 -2.36
C VAL A 176 24.11 -13.54 -3.73
N GLN A 177 23.71 -12.85 -4.79
CA GLN A 177 24.04 -13.21 -6.17
C GLN A 177 25.24 -12.40 -6.71
N GLY A 178 25.61 -11.30 -6.07
CA GLY A 178 26.69 -10.40 -6.53
C GLY A 178 26.30 -9.59 -7.76
N ASP A 179 25.01 -9.29 -7.93
CA ASP A 179 24.43 -8.59 -9.07
C ASP A 179 23.84 -7.23 -8.65
N ASP A 180 23.42 -6.41 -9.61
CA ASP A 180 22.77 -5.12 -9.32
C ASP A 180 21.42 -5.29 -8.61
N ALA A 181 21.17 -4.42 -7.64
CA ALA A 181 19.94 -4.42 -6.88
C ALA A 181 18.81 -3.72 -7.67
N VAL A 182 18.16 -4.45 -8.56
CA VAL A 182 17.00 -3.97 -9.33
C VAL A 182 15.75 -4.72 -8.89
N VAL A 183 14.68 -3.99 -8.55
CA VAL A 183 13.41 -4.59 -8.13
C VAL A 183 12.75 -5.31 -9.31
N ARG A 184 12.30 -6.54 -9.07
CA ARG A 184 11.60 -7.41 -10.01
C ARG A 184 10.17 -7.70 -9.54
N VAL A 185 9.34 -8.27 -10.41
CA VAL A 185 7.98 -8.70 -10.02
C VAL A 185 8.01 -9.77 -8.92
N SER A 186 8.99 -10.66 -8.94
CA SER A 186 9.21 -11.65 -7.86
C SER A 186 9.43 -10.99 -6.49
N ASP A 187 10.12 -9.84 -6.44
CA ASP A 187 10.31 -9.09 -5.21
C ASP A 187 8.98 -8.47 -4.72
N VAL A 188 8.10 -8.07 -5.63
CA VAL A 188 6.73 -7.63 -5.30
C VAL A 188 5.90 -8.77 -4.72
N TYR A 189 6.01 -9.99 -5.29
CA TYR A 189 5.37 -11.19 -4.72
C TYR A 189 5.94 -11.57 -3.35
N ALA A 190 7.22 -11.36 -3.11
CA ALA A 190 7.81 -11.54 -1.77
C ALA A 190 7.22 -10.57 -0.74
N GLY A 191 6.67 -9.44 -1.20
CA GLY A 191 5.96 -8.45 -0.39
C GLY A 191 4.50 -8.80 -0.06
N LEU A 192 4.00 -10.00 -0.39
CA LEU A 192 2.63 -10.45 -0.03
C LEU A 192 2.22 -10.14 1.41
N PRO A 193 3.07 -10.37 2.44
CA PRO A 193 2.71 -10.05 3.82
C PRO A 193 2.43 -8.55 4.06
N ALA A 194 3.05 -7.65 3.28
CA ALA A 194 2.77 -6.23 3.36
C ALA A 194 1.40 -5.88 2.76
N ILE A 195 0.92 -6.65 1.79
CA ILE A 195 -0.41 -6.49 1.20
C ILE A 195 -1.47 -7.05 2.14
N THR A 196 -1.34 -8.33 2.53
CA THR A 196 -2.34 -9.02 3.37
C THR A 196 -2.48 -8.39 4.75
N GLY A 197 -1.40 -7.84 5.32
CA GLY A 197 -1.42 -7.15 6.61
C GLY A 197 -2.06 -5.74 6.59
N LYS A 198 -2.47 -5.22 5.43
CA LYS A 198 -3.07 -3.89 5.25
C LYS A 198 -4.37 -3.91 4.44
N MET A 199 -4.94 -5.09 4.26
CA MET A 199 -6.14 -5.32 3.50
C MET A 199 -7.07 -6.22 4.31
N GLU A 200 -8.22 -5.69 4.72
CA GLU A 200 -9.29 -6.48 5.32
C GLU A 200 -10.19 -7.06 4.24
N LEU A 201 -10.69 -8.25 4.47
CA LEU A 201 -11.46 -8.98 3.47
C LEU A 201 -12.93 -9.08 3.85
N GLU A 202 -13.78 -8.98 2.85
CA GLU A 202 -15.17 -9.41 2.91
C GLU A 202 -15.26 -10.95 3.01
N TYR A 203 -16.39 -11.48 3.42
CA TYR A 203 -16.62 -12.92 3.60
C TYR A 203 -16.19 -13.78 2.40
N GLU A 204 -16.47 -13.32 1.17
CA GLU A 204 -16.04 -14.02 -0.05
C GLU A 204 -14.51 -14.05 -0.20
N GLY A 205 -13.83 -12.98 0.23
CA GLY A 205 -12.38 -12.91 0.25
C GLY A 205 -11.77 -13.83 1.29
N GLU A 206 -12.36 -13.91 2.47
CA GLU A 206 -11.93 -14.83 3.54
C GLU A 206 -12.01 -16.29 3.09
N LEU A 207 -13.09 -16.68 2.42
CA LEU A 207 -13.25 -18.04 1.86
C LEU A 207 -12.16 -18.38 0.85
N LYS A 208 -11.71 -17.41 0.06
CA LYS A 208 -10.63 -17.60 -0.93
C LYS A 208 -9.24 -17.61 -0.28
N GLY A 209 -9.08 -16.97 0.85
CA GLY A 209 -7.85 -16.77 1.57
C GLY A 209 -7.09 -15.51 1.12
N ALA A 210 -6.54 -14.78 2.08
CA ALA A 210 -5.90 -13.48 1.88
C ALA A 210 -4.76 -13.51 0.85
N ASP A 211 -3.91 -14.56 0.90
CA ASP A 211 -2.80 -14.71 -0.04
C ASP A 211 -3.28 -14.87 -1.49
N ASN A 212 -4.36 -15.62 -1.70
CA ASN A 212 -4.91 -15.82 -3.03
C ASN A 212 -5.56 -14.54 -3.58
N VAL A 213 -6.24 -13.77 -2.72
CA VAL A 213 -6.79 -12.48 -3.10
C VAL A 213 -5.65 -11.50 -3.45
N ALA A 214 -4.61 -11.43 -2.63
CA ALA A 214 -3.45 -10.57 -2.87
C ALA A 214 -2.73 -10.94 -4.18
N ARG A 215 -2.51 -12.24 -4.44
CA ARG A 215 -1.92 -12.71 -5.72
C ARG A 215 -2.79 -12.34 -6.93
N ASP A 216 -4.11 -12.44 -6.83
CA ASP A 216 -5.02 -12.00 -7.88
C ASP A 216 -4.95 -10.50 -8.12
N VAL A 217 -4.83 -9.70 -7.05
CA VAL A 217 -4.69 -8.24 -7.15
C VAL A 217 -3.37 -7.86 -7.83
N ILE A 218 -2.24 -8.49 -7.46
CA ILE A 218 -0.95 -8.29 -8.14
C ILE A 218 -1.07 -8.62 -9.63
N ARG A 219 -1.65 -9.78 -9.97
CA ARG A 219 -1.86 -10.21 -11.35
C ARG A 219 -2.70 -9.21 -12.15
N LYS A 220 -3.83 -8.73 -11.58
CA LYS A 220 -4.70 -7.73 -12.22
C LYS A 220 -3.95 -6.42 -12.44
N ALA A 221 -3.20 -5.97 -11.44
CA ALA A 221 -2.39 -4.75 -11.50
C ALA A 221 -1.33 -4.84 -12.60
N ALA A 222 -0.58 -5.95 -12.67
CA ALA A 222 0.40 -6.18 -13.72
C ALA A 222 -0.23 -6.14 -15.12
N GLY A 223 -1.38 -6.79 -15.28
CA GLY A 223 -2.14 -6.76 -16.53
C GLY A 223 -2.62 -5.36 -16.92
N ALA A 224 -3.06 -4.55 -15.95
CA ALA A 224 -3.53 -3.18 -16.16
C ALA A 224 -2.38 -2.25 -16.56
N VAL A 225 -1.26 -2.28 -15.83
CA VAL A 225 -0.07 -1.47 -16.14
C VAL A 225 0.50 -1.85 -17.50
N TYR A 226 0.65 -3.15 -17.77
CA TYR A 226 1.10 -3.64 -19.07
C TYR A 226 0.19 -3.16 -20.21
N ALA A 227 -1.12 -3.27 -20.05
CA ALA A 227 -2.08 -2.82 -21.07
C ALA A 227 -2.00 -1.32 -21.33
N ARG A 228 -1.83 -0.52 -20.29
CA ARG A 228 -1.74 0.95 -20.36
C ARG A 228 -0.48 1.42 -21.06
N ARG A 229 0.67 0.82 -20.74
CA ARG A 229 1.98 1.23 -21.26
C ARG A 229 2.34 0.55 -22.59
N TYR A 230 2.07 -0.74 -22.69
CA TYR A 230 2.61 -1.62 -23.75
C TYR A 230 1.52 -2.43 -24.45
N GLY A 231 0.26 -2.03 -24.35
CA GLY A 231 -0.88 -2.78 -24.91
C GLY A 231 -0.86 -2.91 -26.44
N SER A 232 -0.13 -2.05 -27.14
CA SER A 232 0.09 -2.08 -28.59
C SER A 232 1.33 -2.85 -29.02
N ALA A 233 2.16 -3.33 -28.07
CA ALA A 233 3.38 -4.06 -28.40
C ALA A 233 3.07 -5.37 -29.13
N ASN A 234 3.94 -5.75 -30.06
CA ASN A 234 3.76 -6.96 -30.85
C ASN A 234 4.22 -8.20 -30.07
N THR A 235 3.29 -8.90 -29.49
CA THR A 235 3.52 -10.13 -28.70
C THR A 235 3.19 -11.42 -29.44
N ARG A 236 2.88 -11.35 -30.75
CA ARG A 236 2.39 -12.49 -31.52
C ARG A 236 3.36 -13.68 -31.57
N GLU A 237 4.65 -13.43 -31.73
CA GLU A 237 5.66 -14.48 -31.79
C GLU A 237 5.80 -15.18 -30.44
N LEU A 238 5.84 -14.38 -29.36
CA LEU A 238 5.90 -14.86 -27.99
C LEU A 238 4.63 -15.69 -27.63
N GLU A 239 3.43 -15.18 -27.94
CA GLU A 239 2.18 -15.90 -27.68
C GLU A 239 2.13 -17.24 -28.45
N LYS A 240 2.46 -17.22 -29.76
CA LYS A 240 2.51 -18.46 -30.58
C LYS A 240 3.51 -19.48 -30.06
N TRP A 241 4.64 -19.04 -29.52
CA TRP A 241 5.62 -19.95 -28.95
C TRP A 241 5.03 -20.74 -27.79
N PHE A 242 4.28 -20.09 -26.89
CA PHE A 242 3.56 -20.77 -25.82
C PHE A 242 2.39 -21.63 -26.35
N GLU A 243 1.63 -21.15 -27.33
CA GLU A 243 0.51 -21.90 -27.95
C GLU A 243 0.99 -23.21 -28.59
N ASN A 244 2.22 -23.28 -29.05
CA ASN A 244 2.85 -24.50 -29.55
C ASN A 244 3.20 -25.53 -28.46
N GLY A 245 2.81 -25.28 -27.20
CA GLY A 245 3.03 -26.21 -26.08
C GLY A 245 4.36 -26.01 -25.36
N ASN A 246 5.10 -24.95 -25.67
CA ASN A 246 6.33 -24.64 -24.94
C ASN A 246 5.99 -24.04 -23.57
N VAL A 247 6.90 -24.24 -22.62
CA VAL A 247 6.83 -23.70 -21.27
C VAL A 247 8.12 -22.97 -20.94
N PHE A 248 8.05 -21.91 -20.18
CA PHE A 248 9.20 -21.14 -19.76
C PHE A 248 9.22 -20.96 -18.24
N ARG A 249 10.31 -21.40 -17.61
CA ARG A 249 10.55 -21.16 -16.20
C ARG A 249 11.42 -19.93 -16.04
N PHE A 250 10.88 -18.87 -15.45
CA PHE A 250 11.66 -17.65 -15.21
C PHE A 250 12.74 -17.90 -14.15
N PRO A 251 14.02 -17.59 -14.42
CA PRO A 251 15.10 -17.82 -13.47
C PRO A 251 14.96 -16.92 -12.24
N GLN A 252 14.83 -17.50 -11.06
CA GLN A 252 14.79 -16.78 -9.79
C GLN A 252 16.19 -16.63 -9.17
N GLY A 253 17.11 -17.47 -9.55
CA GLY A 253 18.50 -17.48 -9.10
C GLY A 253 19.48 -17.24 -10.23
N GLY A 254 20.74 -16.93 -9.89
CA GLY A 254 21.79 -16.61 -10.86
C GLY A 254 21.91 -15.11 -11.13
N ASP A 255 22.98 -14.75 -11.84
CA ASP A 255 23.22 -13.37 -12.24
C ASP A 255 22.24 -12.91 -13.34
N SER A 256 22.13 -11.61 -13.54
CA SER A 256 21.25 -11.02 -14.55
C SER A 256 21.64 -11.41 -15.97
N ALA A 257 22.93 -11.64 -16.25
CA ALA A 257 23.40 -12.06 -17.57
C ALA A 257 22.88 -13.47 -17.90
N ALA A 258 22.92 -14.41 -16.95
CA ALA A 258 22.39 -15.76 -17.13
C ALA A 258 20.85 -15.73 -17.28
N ALA A 259 20.15 -14.92 -16.49
CA ALA A 259 18.72 -14.75 -16.61
C ALA A 259 18.32 -14.15 -17.95
N LEU A 260 19.04 -13.13 -18.43
CA LEU A 260 18.80 -12.51 -19.74
C LEU A 260 19.05 -13.49 -20.88
N LYS A 261 20.10 -14.33 -20.76
CA LYS A 261 20.33 -15.39 -21.73
C LYS A 261 19.17 -16.39 -21.80
N ALA A 262 18.60 -16.78 -20.66
CA ALA A 262 17.44 -17.66 -20.65
C ALA A 262 16.21 -17.00 -21.32
N THR A 263 16.00 -15.69 -21.16
CA THR A 263 14.89 -14.99 -21.85
C THR A 263 15.01 -15.01 -23.37
N SER A 264 16.22 -15.20 -23.89
CA SER A 264 16.45 -15.31 -25.35
C SER A 264 15.92 -16.62 -25.95
N GLU A 265 15.59 -17.61 -25.12
CA GLU A 265 14.93 -18.85 -25.56
C GLU A 265 13.48 -18.60 -25.99
N VAL A 266 12.86 -17.52 -25.50
CA VAL A 266 11.50 -17.14 -25.84
C VAL A 266 11.53 -16.07 -26.95
N PRO A 267 11.07 -16.39 -28.17
CA PRO A 267 11.13 -15.46 -29.30
C PRO A 267 10.41 -14.13 -29.00
N GLY A 268 11.06 -13.02 -29.29
CA GLY A 268 10.55 -11.68 -29.11
C GLY A 268 10.57 -11.15 -27.66
N LEU A 269 10.81 -11.99 -26.64
CA LEU A 269 10.83 -11.55 -25.25
C LEU A 269 12.03 -10.64 -24.94
N GLY A 270 13.21 -10.99 -25.42
CA GLY A 270 14.44 -10.20 -25.19
C GLY A 270 14.39 -8.82 -25.85
N GLU A 271 13.85 -8.73 -27.07
CA GLU A 271 13.68 -7.46 -27.79
C GLU A 271 12.65 -6.56 -27.08
N LEU A 272 11.51 -7.13 -26.72
CA LEU A 272 10.46 -6.41 -26.00
C LEU A 272 10.95 -5.99 -24.60
N ALA A 273 11.73 -6.82 -23.92
CA ALA A 273 12.31 -6.47 -22.63
C ALA A 273 13.30 -5.30 -22.74
N ALA A 274 14.08 -5.22 -23.81
CA ALA A 274 14.97 -4.09 -24.07
C ALA A 274 14.18 -2.79 -24.32
N GLU A 275 13.08 -2.87 -25.07
CA GLU A 275 12.18 -1.73 -25.31
C GLU A 275 11.52 -1.25 -24.00
N VAL A 276 10.96 -2.16 -23.21
CA VAL A 276 10.30 -1.86 -21.93
C VAL A 276 11.27 -1.32 -20.88
N ALA A 277 12.47 -1.90 -20.81
CA ALA A 277 13.51 -1.46 -19.89
C ALA A 277 14.02 -0.05 -20.20
N ALA A 278 14.03 0.34 -21.48
CA ALA A 278 14.65 1.57 -21.96
C ALA A 278 16.07 1.79 -21.41
N SER A 279 16.77 0.70 -21.10
CA SER A 279 18.10 0.65 -20.46
C SER A 279 18.96 -0.43 -21.10
N SER A 280 20.28 -0.22 -21.04
CA SER A 280 21.27 -1.23 -21.46
C SER A 280 21.67 -2.18 -20.33
N GLU A 281 21.26 -1.91 -19.10
CA GLU A 281 21.58 -2.70 -17.91
C GLU A 281 20.83 -4.04 -17.92
N ASP A 282 21.57 -5.14 -17.80
CA ASP A 282 21.01 -6.49 -17.84
C ASP A 282 19.98 -6.73 -16.73
N ALA A 283 20.23 -6.24 -15.52
CA ALA A 283 19.33 -6.39 -14.39
C ALA A 283 17.96 -5.69 -14.61
N VAL A 284 17.96 -4.51 -15.27
CA VAL A 284 16.70 -3.79 -15.61
C VAL A 284 15.97 -4.53 -16.72
N ARG A 285 16.68 -5.09 -17.70
CA ARG A 285 16.08 -5.89 -18.79
C ARG A 285 15.45 -7.18 -18.27
N VAL A 286 16.09 -7.84 -17.30
CA VAL A 286 15.54 -9.03 -16.64
C VAL A 286 14.25 -8.67 -15.88
N SER A 287 14.26 -7.55 -15.14
CA SER A 287 13.03 -7.02 -14.49
C SER A 287 11.92 -6.76 -15.50
N ALA A 288 12.24 -6.17 -16.64
CA ALA A 288 11.28 -5.91 -17.72
C ALA A 288 10.74 -7.20 -18.34
N ALA A 289 11.58 -8.21 -18.57
CA ALA A 289 11.15 -9.50 -19.10
C ALA A 289 10.15 -10.21 -18.17
N GLU A 290 10.43 -10.21 -16.86
CA GLU A 290 9.51 -10.76 -15.86
C GLU A 290 8.20 -9.98 -15.83
N PHE A 291 8.24 -8.65 -15.89
CA PHE A 291 7.06 -7.79 -15.94
C PHE A 291 6.20 -8.03 -17.18
N ILE A 292 6.80 -8.25 -18.35
CA ILE A 292 6.09 -8.57 -19.59
C ILE A 292 5.31 -9.89 -19.44
N LEU A 293 5.97 -10.94 -18.96
CA LEU A 293 5.34 -12.25 -18.76
C LEU A 293 4.19 -12.15 -17.76
N GLU A 294 4.39 -11.42 -16.66
CA GLU A 294 3.35 -11.20 -15.66
C GLU A 294 2.18 -10.36 -16.20
N GLY A 295 2.48 -9.33 -16.98
CA GLY A 295 1.47 -8.53 -17.67
C GLY A 295 0.61 -9.35 -18.64
N LEU A 296 1.22 -10.23 -19.42
CA LEU A 296 0.51 -11.18 -20.31
C LEU A 296 -0.31 -12.19 -19.52
N TYR A 297 0.20 -12.69 -18.38
CA TYR A 297 -0.55 -13.51 -17.47
C TYR A 297 -1.76 -12.76 -16.88
N GLY A 298 -1.59 -11.52 -16.47
CA GLY A 298 -2.67 -10.66 -16.01
C GLY A 298 -3.76 -10.43 -17.05
N ARG A 299 -3.37 -10.39 -18.33
CA ARG A 299 -4.28 -10.28 -19.48
C ARG A 299 -4.86 -11.61 -19.98
N LYS A 300 -4.61 -12.70 -19.27
CA LYS A 300 -5.05 -14.06 -19.63
C LYS A 300 -4.50 -14.57 -20.97
N LYS A 301 -3.38 -14.01 -21.43
CA LYS A 301 -2.68 -14.49 -22.63
C LYS A 301 -1.70 -15.61 -22.34
N LEU A 302 -1.30 -15.73 -21.08
CA LEU A 302 -0.50 -16.81 -20.53
C LEU A 302 -1.17 -17.38 -19.27
N SER A 303 -0.81 -18.62 -18.90
CA SER A 303 -1.04 -19.19 -17.59
C SER A 303 0.26 -19.18 -16.80
N ARG A 304 0.15 -19.18 -15.46
CA ARG A 304 1.31 -19.22 -14.56
C ARG A 304 1.05 -20.20 -13.42
N ALA A 305 1.99 -21.10 -13.20
CA ALA A 305 2.06 -21.97 -12.03
C ALA A 305 3.43 -21.75 -11.37
N GLU A 306 3.45 -21.09 -10.22
CA GLU A 306 4.68 -20.63 -9.55
C GLU A 306 5.53 -19.73 -10.48
N GLU A 307 6.65 -20.26 -10.96
CA GLU A 307 7.62 -19.59 -11.85
C GLU A 307 7.48 -20.05 -13.31
N LEU A 308 6.58 -20.97 -13.58
CA LEU A 308 6.39 -21.58 -14.89
C LEU A 308 5.28 -20.86 -15.64
N TYR A 309 5.60 -20.33 -16.79
CA TYR A 309 4.67 -19.73 -17.75
C TYR A 309 4.36 -20.73 -18.87
N ALA A 310 3.11 -20.79 -19.29
CA ALA A 310 2.62 -21.67 -20.34
C ALA A 310 1.45 -21.00 -21.11
N ALA A 311 0.97 -21.65 -22.15
CA ALA A 311 -0.25 -21.24 -22.84
C ALA A 311 -1.44 -21.10 -21.87
N PRO A 312 -2.41 -20.22 -22.14
CA PRO A 312 -3.59 -20.10 -21.32
C PRO A 312 -4.38 -21.43 -21.32
N GLU A 313 -4.88 -21.80 -20.14
CA GLU A 313 -5.79 -22.95 -20.06
C GLU A 313 -7.04 -22.67 -20.89
N PRO A 314 -7.52 -23.64 -21.68
CA PRO A 314 -8.77 -23.47 -22.42
C PRO A 314 -9.91 -23.23 -21.44
N GLU A 315 -10.66 -22.15 -21.64
CA GLU A 315 -11.84 -21.86 -20.79
C GLU A 315 -12.78 -23.08 -20.82
N THR A 316 -12.81 -23.81 -19.70
CA THR A 316 -13.79 -24.87 -19.51
C THR A 316 -15.17 -24.22 -19.56
N ARG A 317 -15.89 -24.41 -20.67
CA ARG A 317 -17.29 -23.97 -20.80
C ARG A 317 -18.04 -24.53 -19.59
N GLN A 318 -18.34 -23.68 -18.61
CA GLN A 318 -19.31 -24.01 -17.57
C GLN A 318 -20.59 -24.43 -18.32
N GLN A 319 -20.90 -25.72 -18.20
CA GLN A 319 -22.14 -26.28 -18.70
C GLN A 319 -23.27 -25.39 -18.17
N ARG A 320 -23.94 -24.69 -19.06
CA ARG A 320 -25.24 -24.06 -18.79
C ARG A 320 -26.13 -25.20 -18.32
N GLY A 321 -26.31 -25.28 -17.01
CA GLY A 321 -27.23 -26.23 -16.39
C GLY A 321 -28.57 -26.11 -17.06
N GLY A 322 -28.98 -27.22 -17.68
CA GLY A 322 -30.27 -27.33 -18.35
C GLY A 322 -31.40 -26.99 -17.40
N ARG A 323 -32.26 -26.10 -17.83
CA ARG A 323 -33.62 -25.98 -17.27
C ARG A 323 -34.28 -27.34 -17.39
N TRP A 324 -34.57 -27.96 -16.26
CA TRP A 324 -35.58 -29.00 -16.19
C TRP A 324 -36.93 -28.32 -16.07
N ASN A 325 -37.84 -28.65 -16.95
CA ASN A 325 -39.27 -28.31 -16.92
C ASN A 325 -39.95 -28.84 -15.65
#